data_423a66195e09e0da549660073cbb709b
#
_entry.id   423a66195e09e0da549660073cbb709b
#
_cell.length_a   1.000
_cell.length_b   1.000
_cell.length_c   1.000
_cell.angle_alpha   90.00
_cell.angle_beta   90.00
_cell.angle_gamma   90.00
#
_symmetry.space_group_name_H-M   'P 1'
#
loop_
_entity.id
_entity.type
_entity.pdbx_description
1 polymer ?
#
loop_
_entity_poly.entity_id
_entity_poly.type
_entity_poly.pdbx_seq_one_letter_code
_entity_poly.pdbx_strand_id
1 'polypeptide(L)'
;MSERIEIPAEKLHEEMLKLRQGKHMDFLRSLTGMDWGEEGLGVVYHLEDTKTRENIVVSTRTTNREKPELPSVSDIWKGAEFNEREVYDYYGIRFIGHPDMRRLFLRDDWVGYPLRKDYDESLTPLRMTNEEPVDTTQYIEVH
;
A
#
# COMPACT_ATOMS: atom_id res chain seq x y z
N MET A 1 24.20 -0.24 1.76
CA MET A 1 23.37 0.19 2.90
C MET A 1 22.24 1.06 2.43
N SER A 2 21.03 0.79 2.92
CA SER A 2 19.84 1.52 2.47
C SER A 2 19.70 2.85 3.20
N GLU A 3 19.43 3.90 2.44
CA GLU A 3 19.00 5.16 3.02
C GLU A 3 17.53 5.07 3.37
N ARG A 4 17.13 5.64 4.49
CA ARG A 4 15.72 5.65 4.92
C ARG A 4 15.26 7.09 5.06
N ILE A 5 14.15 7.42 4.39
CA ILE A 5 13.58 8.75 4.45
C ILE A 5 12.07 8.67 4.65
N GLU A 6 11.52 9.66 5.35
CA GLU A 6 10.09 9.80 5.51
C GLU A 6 9.66 11.03 4.72
N ILE A 7 8.62 10.88 3.89
CA ILE A 7 8.11 11.96 3.05
C ILE A 7 6.66 12.23 3.45
N PRO A 8 6.29 13.49 3.75
CA PRO A 8 4.90 13.83 4.00
C PRO A 8 4.02 13.49 2.79
N ALA A 9 2.78 13.06 3.06
CA ALA A 9 1.88 12.63 2.00
C ALA A 9 1.67 13.71 0.93
N GLU A 10 1.55 14.96 1.34
CA GLU A 10 1.32 16.07 0.40
C GLU A 10 2.50 16.35 -0.52
N LYS A 11 3.68 15.85 -0.19
CA LYS A 11 4.87 16.01 -1.03
C LYS A 11 5.32 14.71 -1.67
N LEU A 12 4.60 13.63 -1.43
CA LEU A 12 5.05 12.30 -1.83
C LEU A 12 5.29 12.21 -3.34
N HIS A 13 4.33 12.58 -4.15
CA HIS A 13 4.45 12.44 -5.60
C HIS A 13 5.62 13.24 -6.15
N GLU A 14 5.74 14.48 -5.71
CA GLU A 14 6.83 15.37 -6.15
C GLU A 14 8.20 14.81 -5.77
N GLU A 15 8.35 14.39 -4.52
CA GLU A 15 9.63 13.88 -4.03
C GLU A 15 9.98 12.53 -4.65
N MET A 16 9.00 11.68 -4.88
CA MET A 16 9.24 10.39 -5.54
C MET A 16 9.66 10.58 -6.99
N LEU A 17 9.08 11.55 -7.67
CA LEU A 17 9.48 11.87 -9.03
C LEU A 17 10.94 12.35 -9.07
N LYS A 18 11.34 13.16 -8.09
CA LYS A 18 12.72 13.59 -7.97
C LYS A 18 13.68 12.42 -7.72
N LEU A 19 13.27 11.45 -6.92
CA LEU A 19 14.10 10.28 -6.66
C LEU A 19 14.28 9.45 -7.93
N ARG A 20 13.25 9.30 -8.73
CA ARG A 20 13.38 8.57 -9.98
C ARG A 20 14.26 9.30 -10.99
N GLN A 21 14.04 10.58 -11.17
CA GLN A 21 14.76 11.38 -12.17
C GLN A 21 16.15 11.80 -11.71
N GLY A 22 16.26 12.26 -10.46
CA GLY A 22 17.50 12.82 -9.94
C GLY A 22 18.47 11.78 -9.41
N LYS A 23 17.99 10.77 -8.71
CA LYS A 23 18.83 9.73 -8.11
C LYS A 23 18.75 8.41 -8.87
N HIS A 24 18.07 8.39 -9.99
CA HIS A 24 17.97 7.23 -10.87
C HIS A 24 17.36 6.00 -10.19
N MET A 25 16.41 6.21 -9.28
CA MET A 25 15.68 5.10 -8.67
C MET A 25 14.65 4.56 -9.67
N ASP A 26 15.13 3.74 -10.58
CA ASP A 26 14.34 3.29 -11.74
C ASP A 26 13.45 2.08 -11.44
N PHE A 27 13.59 1.45 -10.28
CA PHE A 27 12.85 0.26 -9.95
C PHE A 27 12.17 0.38 -8.58
N LEU A 28 10.86 0.17 -8.57
CA LEU A 28 10.10 0.02 -7.33
C LEU A 28 10.13 -1.46 -6.96
N ARG A 29 10.95 -1.79 -5.99
CA ARG A 29 11.19 -3.15 -5.58
C ARG A 29 10.04 -3.74 -4.78
N SER A 30 9.47 -2.95 -3.88
CA SER A 30 8.28 -3.35 -3.13
C SER A 30 7.54 -2.13 -2.63
N LEU A 31 6.26 -2.33 -2.35
CA LEU A 31 5.36 -1.33 -1.80
C LEU A 31 4.49 -2.07 -0.79
N THR A 32 4.64 -1.75 0.49
CA THR A 32 4.03 -2.50 1.58
C THR A 32 3.21 -1.58 2.47
N GLY A 33 1.97 -1.99 2.75
CA GLY A 33 1.13 -1.25 3.70
C GLY A 33 1.60 -1.45 5.12
N MET A 34 1.38 -0.43 5.95
CA MET A 34 1.73 -0.45 7.37
C MET A 34 0.65 0.24 8.17
N ASP A 35 0.36 -0.31 9.34
CA ASP A 35 -0.49 0.34 10.33
C ASP A 35 0.33 0.57 11.59
N TRP A 36 0.63 1.84 11.88
CA TRP A 36 1.44 2.23 13.03
C TRP A 36 0.57 2.63 14.24
N GLY A 37 -0.71 2.27 14.22
CA GLY A 37 -1.60 2.61 15.33
C GLY A 37 -1.93 4.08 15.38
N GLU A 38 -1.69 4.71 16.54
CA GLU A 38 -1.99 6.13 16.71
C GLU A 38 -1.15 7.04 15.82
N GLU A 39 0.01 6.58 15.40
CA GLU A 39 0.88 7.34 14.50
C GLU A 39 0.38 7.35 13.07
N GLY A 40 -0.64 6.55 12.76
CA GLY A 40 -1.27 6.52 11.46
C GLY A 40 -1.05 5.23 10.70
N LEU A 41 -1.48 5.22 9.47
CA LEU A 41 -1.23 4.11 8.56
C LEU A 41 -0.72 4.64 7.24
N GLY A 42 0.01 3.83 6.53
CA GLY A 42 0.63 4.28 5.29
C GLY A 42 1.37 3.17 4.57
N VAL A 43 2.44 3.56 3.92
CA VAL A 43 3.15 2.68 2.99
C VAL A 43 4.65 2.84 3.14
N VAL A 44 5.37 1.73 2.94
CA VAL A 44 6.82 1.73 2.84
C VAL A 44 7.19 1.28 1.43
N TYR A 45 8.00 2.08 0.76
CA TYR A 45 8.47 1.83 -0.59
C TYR A 45 9.94 1.45 -0.54
N HIS A 46 10.30 0.41 -1.28
CA HIS A 46 11.71 0.04 -1.47
C HIS A 46 12.10 0.34 -2.90
N LEU A 47 12.92 1.36 -3.09
CA LEU A 47 13.37 1.81 -4.41
C LEU A 47 14.79 1.36 -4.65
N GLU A 48 15.11 1.07 -5.90
CA GLU A 48 16.44 0.59 -6.27
C GLU A 48 16.90 1.23 -7.57
N ASP A 49 18.20 1.55 -7.64
CA ASP A 49 18.88 1.84 -8.89
C ASP A 49 19.44 0.52 -9.40
N THR A 50 18.89 0.02 -10.50
CA THR A 50 19.26 -1.30 -11.01
C THR A 50 20.68 -1.38 -11.53
N LYS A 51 21.33 -0.25 -11.78
CA LYS A 51 22.72 -0.23 -12.24
C LYS A 51 23.72 -0.31 -11.10
N THR A 52 23.53 0.53 -10.09
CA THR A 52 24.47 0.62 -8.96
C THR A 52 24.09 -0.30 -7.81
N ARG A 53 22.84 -0.76 -7.78
CA ARG A 53 22.24 -1.54 -6.70
C ARG A 53 22.05 -0.75 -5.41
N GLU A 54 22.21 0.56 -5.47
CA GLU A 54 21.84 1.41 -4.35
C GLU A 54 20.35 1.38 -4.15
N ASN A 55 19.90 1.46 -2.90
CA ASN A 55 18.49 1.46 -2.62
C ASN A 55 18.10 2.48 -1.56
N ILE A 56 16.87 2.93 -1.62
CA ILE A 56 16.29 3.91 -0.71
C ILE A 56 14.98 3.36 -0.21
N VAL A 57 14.75 3.44 1.10
CA VAL A 57 13.49 3.07 1.71
C VAL A 57 12.74 4.36 2.04
N VAL A 58 11.55 4.51 1.48
CA VAL A 58 10.70 5.69 1.69
C VAL A 58 9.46 5.26 2.44
N SER A 59 9.11 5.99 3.49
CA SER A 59 7.84 5.79 4.17
C SER A 59 7.00 7.06 4.09
N THR A 60 5.69 6.87 4.01
CA THR A 60 4.73 7.95 4.08
C THR A 60 3.51 7.46 4.84
N ARG A 61 2.81 8.38 5.50
CA ARG A 61 1.65 7.99 6.30
C ARG A 61 0.62 9.09 6.35
N THR A 62 -0.60 8.71 6.73
CA THR A 62 -1.68 9.62 7.04
C THR A 62 -2.21 9.27 8.43
N THR A 63 -2.59 10.28 9.19
CA THR A 63 -3.21 10.09 10.50
C THR A 63 -4.73 9.97 10.41
N ASN A 64 -5.31 10.21 9.24
CA ASN A 64 -6.74 10.08 9.02
C ASN A 64 -7.11 8.63 8.82
N ARG A 65 -7.47 7.95 9.92
CA ARG A 65 -7.78 6.53 9.88
C ARG A 65 -9.17 6.23 9.31
N GLU A 66 -10.06 7.20 9.29
CA GLU A 66 -11.41 7.00 8.76
C GLU A 66 -11.42 7.06 7.23
N LYS A 67 -10.60 7.92 6.67
CA LYS A 67 -10.54 8.12 5.23
C LYS A 67 -9.09 8.27 4.78
N PRO A 68 -8.30 7.21 4.92
CA PRO A 68 -6.87 7.32 4.60
C PRO A 68 -6.64 7.43 3.10
N GLU A 69 -5.92 8.47 2.71
CA GLU A 69 -5.64 8.76 1.31
C GLU A 69 -4.17 9.13 1.16
N LEU A 70 -3.54 8.61 0.11
CA LEU A 70 -2.17 8.93 -0.25
C LEU A 70 -2.10 9.15 -1.76
N PRO A 71 -1.16 9.97 -2.25
CA PRO A 71 -0.97 10.10 -3.69
C PRO A 71 -0.50 8.80 -4.31
N SER A 72 -1.02 8.47 -5.49
CA SER A 72 -0.54 7.33 -6.25
C SER A 72 0.82 7.64 -6.86
N VAL A 73 1.68 6.63 -6.96
CA VAL A 73 2.95 6.74 -7.69
C VAL A 73 2.97 5.79 -8.91
N SER A 74 1.79 5.34 -9.33
CA SER A 74 1.67 4.43 -10.47
C SER A 74 2.07 5.05 -11.81
N ASP A 75 2.05 6.38 -11.90
CA ASP A 75 2.54 7.10 -13.07
C ASP A 75 4.07 7.22 -13.08
N ILE A 76 4.71 6.99 -11.94
CA ILE A 76 6.17 7.02 -11.83
C ILE A 76 6.74 5.61 -12.02
N TRP A 77 6.15 4.63 -11.35
CA TRP A 77 6.51 3.22 -11.51
C TRP A 77 5.25 2.42 -11.79
N LYS A 78 5.17 1.87 -12.98
CA LYS A 78 3.96 1.15 -13.39
C LYS A 78 3.63 -0.02 -12.47
N GLY A 79 4.63 -0.68 -11.93
CA GLY A 79 4.42 -1.77 -10.99
C GLY A 79 3.68 -1.39 -9.72
N ALA A 80 3.65 -0.11 -9.38
CA ALA A 80 2.92 0.37 -8.23
C ALA A 80 1.41 0.20 -8.37
N GLU A 81 0.90 0.17 -9.60
CA GLU A 81 -0.53 0.07 -9.85
C GLU A 81 -1.15 -1.14 -9.15
N PHE A 82 -0.55 -2.29 -9.31
CA PHE A 82 -1.02 -3.53 -8.67
C PHE A 82 -0.84 -3.47 -7.15
N ASN A 83 0.32 -3.05 -6.71
CA ASN A 83 0.63 -3.04 -5.28
C ASN A 83 -0.20 -2.03 -4.49
N GLU A 84 -0.57 -0.91 -5.12
CA GLU A 84 -1.46 0.06 -4.48
C GLU A 84 -2.86 -0.51 -4.30
N ARG A 85 -3.35 -1.29 -5.25
CA ARG A 85 -4.63 -1.97 -5.09
C ARG A 85 -4.59 -2.99 -3.97
N GLU A 86 -3.48 -3.69 -3.82
CA GLU A 86 -3.28 -4.64 -2.74
C GLU A 86 -3.35 -3.95 -1.37
N VAL A 87 -2.67 -2.82 -1.24
CA VAL A 87 -2.71 -2.03 0.00
C VAL A 87 -4.13 -1.51 0.26
N TYR A 88 -4.82 -1.05 -0.76
CA TYR A 88 -6.21 -0.63 -0.62
C TYR A 88 -7.07 -1.78 -0.09
N ASP A 89 -6.89 -2.97 -0.67
CA ASP A 89 -7.69 -4.13 -0.31
C ASP A 89 -7.57 -4.49 1.18
N TYR A 90 -6.36 -4.45 1.73
CA TYR A 90 -6.10 -4.90 3.08
C TYR A 90 -6.07 -3.80 4.14
N TYR A 91 -5.79 -2.56 3.75
CA TYR A 91 -5.65 -1.44 4.69
C TYR A 91 -6.65 -0.31 4.47
N GLY A 92 -7.32 -0.29 3.33
CA GLY A 92 -8.29 0.75 3.03
C GLY A 92 -7.70 2.08 2.61
N ILE A 93 -6.40 2.14 2.35
CA ILE A 93 -5.75 3.36 1.89
C ILE A 93 -6.09 3.57 0.41
N ARG A 94 -6.72 4.70 0.09
CA ARG A 94 -7.02 5.05 -1.30
C ARG A 94 -5.86 5.83 -1.89
N PHE A 95 -5.45 5.46 -3.08
CA PHE A 95 -4.35 6.13 -3.77
C PHE A 95 -4.91 7.07 -4.82
N ILE A 96 -4.80 8.36 -4.55
CA ILE A 96 -5.35 9.40 -5.40
C ILE A 96 -4.55 9.47 -6.70
N GLY A 97 -5.26 9.41 -7.82
CA GLY A 97 -4.62 9.37 -9.14
C GLY A 97 -4.41 7.97 -9.69
N HIS A 98 -4.75 6.95 -8.92
CA HIS A 98 -4.68 5.57 -9.40
C HIS A 98 -5.74 5.33 -10.49
N PRO A 99 -5.38 4.63 -11.57
CA PRO A 99 -6.32 4.45 -12.69
C PRO A 99 -7.49 3.51 -12.40
N ASP A 100 -7.36 2.62 -11.40
CA ASP A 100 -8.39 1.60 -11.16
C ASP A 100 -8.38 1.15 -9.69
N MET A 101 -8.91 2.02 -8.81
CA MET A 101 -8.88 1.78 -7.36
C MET A 101 -10.10 0.97 -6.91
N ARG A 102 -10.00 -0.35 -7.00
CA ARG A 102 -11.06 -1.27 -6.59
C ARG A 102 -10.46 -2.53 -5.97
N ARG A 103 -11.32 -3.33 -5.32
CA ARG A 103 -10.88 -4.58 -4.70
C ARG A 103 -10.18 -5.47 -5.71
N LEU A 104 -9.16 -6.18 -5.26
CA LEU A 104 -8.34 -7.07 -6.09
C LEU A 104 -8.46 -8.52 -5.67
N PHE A 105 -8.19 -8.83 -4.40
CA PHE A 105 -8.21 -10.18 -3.87
C PHE A 105 -9.46 -10.49 -3.08
N LEU A 106 -9.94 -9.54 -2.30
CA LEU A 106 -11.12 -9.73 -1.49
C LEU A 106 -12.38 -9.52 -2.33
N ARG A 107 -13.47 -10.15 -1.90
CA ARG A 107 -14.76 -10.00 -2.59
C ARG A 107 -15.26 -8.58 -2.41
N ASP A 108 -16.05 -8.12 -3.39
CA ASP A 108 -16.59 -6.77 -3.37
C ASP A 108 -17.48 -6.49 -2.16
N ASP A 109 -18.12 -7.55 -1.63
CA ASP A 109 -19.00 -7.42 -0.45
C ASP A 109 -18.25 -7.59 0.87
N TRP A 110 -16.93 -7.72 0.85
CA TRP A 110 -16.13 -7.79 2.07
C TRP A 110 -16.21 -6.45 2.80
N VAL A 111 -16.52 -6.50 4.09
CA VAL A 111 -16.62 -5.31 4.92
C VAL A 111 -15.33 -5.15 5.71
N GLY A 112 -14.73 -3.96 5.61
CA GLY A 112 -13.52 -3.64 6.34
C GLY A 112 -12.24 -4.05 5.61
N TYR A 113 -11.13 -3.86 6.29
CA TYR A 113 -9.79 -4.04 5.73
C TYR A 113 -8.97 -4.88 6.70
N PRO A 114 -8.77 -6.18 6.39
CA PRO A 114 -8.36 -7.18 7.39
C PRO A 114 -6.95 -7.03 7.98
N LEU A 115 -6.06 -6.27 7.35
CA LEU A 115 -4.72 -6.09 7.92
C LEU A 115 -4.58 -4.86 8.81
N ARG A 116 -5.67 -4.09 8.97
CA ARG A 116 -5.67 -2.97 9.91
C ARG A 116 -5.73 -3.48 11.34
N LYS A 117 -5.08 -2.77 12.24
CA LYS A 117 -5.11 -3.10 13.68
C LYS A 117 -6.49 -2.92 14.28
N ASP A 118 -7.31 -2.07 13.68
CA ASP A 118 -8.68 -1.80 14.15
C ASP A 118 -9.74 -2.62 13.39
N TYR A 119 -9.33 -3.66 12.68
CA TYR A 119 -10.26 -4.51 11.94
C TYR A 119 -11.16 -5.30 12.88
N ASP A 120 -12.46 -5.29 12.59
CA ASP A 120 -13.45 -6.02 13.34
C ASP A 120 -13.89 -7.26 12.57
N GLU A 121 -13.49 -8.44 13.01
CA GLU A 121 -13.81 -9.70 12.33
C GLU A 121 -15.31 -9.98 12.29
N SER A 122 -16.09 -9.40 13.19
CA SER A 122 -17.53 -9.58 13.18
C SER A 122 -18.19 -8.99 11.93
N LEU A 123 -17.47 -8.11 11.21
CA LEU A 123 -17.95 -7.51 9.97
C LEU A 123 -17.72 -8.42 8.75
N THR A 124 -17.00 -9.52 8.92
CA THR A 124 -16.76 -10.47 7.84
C THR A 124 -18.09 -11.01 7.32
N PRO A 125 -18.28 -11.09 5.99
CA PRO A 125 -19.53 -11.59 5.42
C PRO A 125 -19.92 -12.95 5.97
N LEU A 126 -21.19 -13.11 6.29
CA LEU A 126 -21.71 -14.27 6.99
C LEU A 126 -21.39 -15.60 6.29
N ARG A 127 -21.47 -15.62 4.98
CA ARG A 127 -21.14 -16.83 4.21
C ARG A 127 -19.69 -17.27 4.36
N MET A 128 -18.81 -16.37 4.77
CA MET A 128 -17.42 -16.70 4.99
C MET A 128 -17.19 -17.27 6.38
N THR A 129 -18.17 -17.10 7.27
CA THR A 129 -18.09 -17.62 8.64
C THR A 129 -18.87 -18.92 8.79
N ASN A 130 -19.93 -19.12 7.99
CA ASN A 130 -20.85 -20.25 8.12
C ASN A 130 -20.61 -21.38 7.13
N GLU A 131 -19.89 -21.14 6.07
CA GLU A 131 -19.48 -22.15 5.11
C GLU A 131 -18.10 -22.68 5.50
N GLU A 132 -17.47 -23.43 4.62
CA GLU A 132 -16.10 -23.83 4.87
C GLU A 132 -15.27 -22.61 5.18
N PRO A 133 -14.40 -22.67 6.21
CA PRO A 133 -13.61 -21.52 6.59
C PRO A 133 -12.86 -21.00 5.38
N VAL A 134 -13.10 -19.74 5.04
CA VAL A 134 -12.31 -19.10 4.00
C VAL A 134 -10.95 -18.81 4.62
N ASP A 135 -9.94 -19.45 4.07
CA ASP A 135 -8.58 -19.24 4.54
C ASP A 135 -8.07 -17.93 3.95
N THR A 136 -8.12 -16.87 4.75
CA THR A 136 -7.68 -15.56 4.29
C THR A 136 -6.18 -15.53 3.99
N THR A 137 -5.42 -16.47 4.52
CA THR A 137 -4.00 -16.56 4.18
C THR A 137 -3.79 -16.95 2.72
N GLN A 138 -4.76 -17.61 2.09
CA GLN A 138 -4.68 -17.92 0.67
C GLN A 138 -4.68 -16.65 -0.17
N TYR A 139 -5.43 -15.65 0.25
CA TYR A 139 -5.45 -14.36 -0.45
C TYR A 139 -4.13 -13.62 -0.29
N ILE A 140 -3.49 -13.77 0.85
CA ILE A 140 -2.20 -13.14 1.13
C ILE A 140 -1.08 -13.84 0.37
N GLU A 141 -1.13 -15.16 0.28
CA GLU A 141 -0.11 -15.95 -0.39
C GLU A 141 -0.09 -15.80 -1.91
N VAL A 142 -1.17 -15.28 -2.49
CA VAL A 142 -1.26 -15.07 -3.94
C VAL A 142 -0.32 -13.97 -4.41
N HIS A 143 0.08 -13.11 -3.51
CA HIS A 143 0.99 -12.03 -3.90
C HIS A 143 2.42 -12.49 -3.93
#